data_2e221e4ff98d4c3095ad7f79efdb1249
#
_entry.id   2e221e4ff98d4c3095ad7f79efdb1249
#
_cell.length_a   1.000
_cell.length_b   1.000
_cell.length_c   1.000
_cell.angle_alpha   90.00
_cell.angle_beta   90.00
_cell.angle_gamma   90.00
#
_symmetry.space_group_name_H-M   'P 1'
#
loop_
_entity.id
_entity.type
_entity.pdbx_description
1 polymer ?
#
loop_
_entity_poly.entity_id
_entity_poly.type
_entity_poly.pdbx_seq_one_letter_code
_entity_poly.pdbx_strand_id
1 'polypeptide(L)'
;MSDITRRAALGLLAASGALLGLGLAGGYVLRDALKSVAGGGMMGSGSMGSATQADMSSYMKLFDRHTDLRRTVEAIDGGVRTTTESAAPELIALLQTHVSSMYSHLNQRAEVTCMSSSLPTLFRNSTSYRRELTLTAKGVVVTETSTDARITSAIREHAQEVSGFVRDGMPAMMRGMMGH
;
A
#
# COMPACT_ATOMS: atom_id res chain seq x y z
N MET A 1 9.14 -36.75 -52.76
CA MET A 1 8.56 -35.76 -53.64
C MET A 1 8.19 -34.58 -52.77
N SER A 2 9.04 -33.69 -52.82
CA SER A 2 9.03 -32.27 -53.24
C SER A 2 8.68 -31.38 -52.07
N ASP A 3 9.70 -30.78 -51.51
CA ASP A 3 10.21 -29.40 -51.73
C ASP A 3 9.19 -28.33 -51.38
N ILE A 4 9.57 -27.39 -50.52
CA ILE A 4 10.31 -26.15 -50.80
C ILE A 4 10.54 -25.40 -49.46
N THR A 5 11.67 -25.37 -48.99
CA THR A 5 12.76 -24.39 -48.89
C THR A 5 12.48 -22.97 -49.36
N ARG A 6 12.99 -22.03 -48.53
CA ARG A 6 13.48 -20.68 -48.77
C ARG A 6 12.38 -19.60 -48.78
N ARG A 7 12.52 -18.51 -48.06
CA ARG A 7 13.67 -17.61 -48.00
C ARG A 7 13.61 -16.72 -46.75
N ALA A 8 14.74 -16.64 -46.12
CA ALA A 8 15.14 -15.49 -45.35
C ALA A 8 15.20 -14.24 -46.25
N ALA A 9 14.77 -13.14 -45.73
CA ALA A 9 15.21 -11.85 -46.23
C ALA A 9 15.26 -10.86 -45.04
N LEU A 10 16.49 -10.55 -44.71
CA LEU A 10 16.95 -9.38 -44.00
C LEU A 10 16.16 -8.12 -44.37
N GLY A 11 15.76 -7.39 -43.34
CA GLY A 11 15.33 -6.01 -43.42
C GLY A 11 15.89 -5.23 -42.25
N LEU A 12 17.21 -5.07 -42.22
CA LEU A 12 17.87 -4.03 -41.45
C LEU A 12 17.56 -2.70 -42.16
N LEU A 13 16.72 -1.87 -41.52
CA LEU A 13 16.68 -0.47 -41.81
C LEU A 13 16.83 0.32 -40.53
N ALA A 14 18.00 0.92 -40.43
CA ALA A 14 18.35 1.97 -39.51
C ALA A 14 17.30 3.10 -39.57
N ALA A 15 16.76 3.43 -38.41
CA ALA A 15 16.17 4.72 -38.15
C ALA A 15 16.96 5.35 -37.00
N SER A 16 18.10 5.89 -37.35
CA SER A 16 18.82 6.86 -36.54
C SER A 16 18.02 8.15 -36.53
N GLY A 17 17.64 8.63 -35.35
CA GLY A 17 17.19 10.02 -35.22
C GLY A 17 15.88 10.21 -34.50
N ALA A 18 15.89 10.18 -33.20
CA ALA A 18 15.03 10.96 -32.31
C ALA A 18 15.34 10.66 -30.79
N LEU A 19 16.56 10.89 -30.36
CA LEU A 19 16.96 10.81 -28.94
C LEU A 19 17.51 12.16 -28.42
N LEU A 20 16.97 13.29 -28.85
CA LEU A 20 17.39 14.61 -28.37
C LEU A 20 16.23 15.45 -27.79
N GLY A 21 15.07 14.87 -27.51
CA GLY A 21 13.92 15.63 -26.99
C GLY A 21 13.43 15.30 -25.57
N LEU A 22 13.90 14.23 -24.92
CA LEU A 22 13.38 13.78 -23.61
C LEU A 22 14.27 14.12 -22.41
N GLY A 23 15.40 14.78 -22.63
CA GLY A 23 16.36 15.11 -21.56
C GLY A 23 15.96 16.26 -20.65
N LEU A 24 15.08 17.15 -21.05
CA LEU A 24 14.73 18.35 -20.28
C LEU A 24 13.47 18.17 -19.41
N ALA A 25 12.50 17.39 -19.85
CA ALA A 25 11.28 17.15 -19.06
C ALA A 25 11.53 16.18 -17.90
N GLY A 26 12.36 15.15 -18.09
CA GLY A 26 12.72 14.20 -17.04
C GLY A 26 13.54 14.85 -15.91
N GLY A 27 14.36 15.83 -16.21
CA GLY A 27 15.17 16.57 -15.23
C GLY A 27 14.33 17.43 -14.28
N TYR A 28 13.24 17.99 -14.75
CA TYR A 28 12.34 18.80 -13.91
C TYR A 28 11.52 17.96 -12.94
N VAL A 29 11.03 16.80 -13.39
CA VAL A 29 10.26 15.88 -12.53
C VAL A 29 11.14 15.29 -11.43
N LEU A 30 12.39 14.90 -11.73
CA LEU A 30 13.33 14.43 -10.70
C LEU A 30 13.73 15.54 -9.73
N ARG A 31 13.89 16.77 -10.21
CA ARG A 31 14.28 17.92 -9.38
C ARG A 31 13.17 18.35 -8.42
N ASP A 32 11.91 18.25 -8.82
CA ASP A 32 10.77 18.53 -7.95
C ASP A 32 10.52 17.39 -6.97
N ALA A 33 10.72 16.13 -7.37
CA ALA A 33 10.69 15.00 -6.45
C ALA A 33 11.80 15.10 -5.39
N LEU A 34 13.03 15.49 -5.77
CA LEU A 34 14.14 15.71 -4.83
C LEU A 34 13.93 16.93 -3.95
N LYS A 35 13.27 17.99 -4.42
CA LYS A 35 12.92 19.14 -3.58
C LYS A 35 11.83 18.81 -2.55
N SER A 36 10.88 17.96 -2.89
CA SER A 36 9.86 17.47 -1.94
C SER A 36 10.50 16.63 -0.82
N VAL A 37 11.60 15.92 -1.10
CA VAL A 37 12.35 15.16 -0.08
C VAL A 37 13.24 16.07 0.79
N ALA A 38 13.74 17.18 0.26
CA ALA A 38 14.63 18.10 0.98
C ALA A 38 13.91 19.23 1.74
N GLY A 39 12.59 19.42 1.52
CA GLY A 39 11.78 20.48 2.11
C GLY A 39 10.89 20.05 3.27
N GLY A 40 11.02 18.82 3.78
CA GLY A 40 10.28 18.30 4.92
C GLY A 40 10.77 18.95 6.22
N GLY A 41 10.13 20.09 6.59
CA GLY A 41 10.40 20.81 7.82
C GLY A 41 10.24 19.94 9.06
N MET A 42 11.13 20.13 10.00
CA MET A 42 11.10 19.64 11.37
C MET A 42 9.78 20.02 12.05
N MET A 43 8.79 19.13 11.99
CA MET A 43 7.66 19.12 12.92
C MET A 43 7.34 17.66 13.27
N GLY A 44 7.78 17.28 14.47
CA GLY A 44 7.17 16.19 15.23
C GLY A 44 7.30 14.77 14.67
N SER A 45 8.51 14.28 14.44
CA SER A 45 8.76 12.85 14.10
C SER A 45 8.41 11.84 15.23
N GLY A 46 7.82 12.28 16.34
CA GLY A 46 7.67 11.45 17.54
C GLY A 46 6.41 10.57 17.59
N SER A 47 5.37 10.89 16.79
CA SER A 47 4.04 10.34 17.03
C SER A 47 3.53 9.39 15.93
N MET A 48 4.11 9.38 14.74
CA MET A 48 3.57 8.64 13.59
C MET A 48 4.58 7.70 12.90
N GLY A 49 5.77 7.56 13.45
CA GLY A 49 6.82 6.73 12.84
C GLY A 49 7.25 7.24 11.47
N SER A 50 7.41 6.34 10.51
CA SER A 50 7.85 6.64 9.15
C SER A 50 6.73 7.03 8.18
N ALA A 51 5.50 7.30 8.68
CA ALA A 51 4.40 7.74 7.82
C ALA A 51 4.73 9.05 7.11
N THR A 52 4.56 9.07 5.80
CA THR A 52 4.76 10.28 4.98
C THR A 52 3.54 11.19 5.02
N GLN A 53 3.69 12.44 4.57
CA GLN A 53 2.55 13.34 4.39
C GLN A 53 1.52 12.78 3.38
N ALA A 54 1.97 12.05 2.37
CA ALA A 54 1.09 11.38 1.41
C ALA A 54 0.28 10.25 2.06
N ASP A 55 0.91 9.47 2.96
CA ASP A 55 0.21 8.45 3.74
C ASP A 55 -0.86 9.09 4.62
N MET A 56 -0.52 10.17 5.32
CA MET A 56 -1.46 10.91 6.17
C MET A 56 -2.64 11.47 5.39
N SER A 57 -2.38 12.06 4.22
CA SER A 57 -3.44 12.55 3.33
C SER A 57 -4.37 11.41 2.88
N SER A 58 -3.79 10.25 2.60
CA SER A 58 -4.56 9.06 2.21
C SER A 58 -5.43 8.54 3.36
N TYR A 59 -4.87 8.46 4.58
CA TYR A 59 -5.63 8.10 5.78
C TYR A 59 -6.83 9.01 5.99
N MET A 60 -6.61 10.32 6.00
CA MET A 60 -7.68 11.28 6.25
C MET A 60 -8.82 11.15 5.25
N LYS A 61 -8.51 10.99 3.96
CA LYS A 61 -9.52 10.78 2.91
C LYS A 61 -10.28 9.47 3.07
N LEU A 62 -9.60 8.39 3.45
CA LEU A 62 -10.26 7.10 3.71
C LEU A 62 -11.17 7.18 4.94
N PHE A 63 -10.76 7.90 6.00
CA PHE A 63 -11.60 8.13 7.18
C PHE A 63 -12.81 9.01 6.86
N ASP A 64 -12.64 10.08 6.12
CA ASP A 64 -13.74 10.96 5.70
C ASP A 64 -14.81 10.22 4.89
N ARG A 65 -14.37 9.26 4.09
CA ARG A 65 -15.23 8.50 3.18
C ARG A 65 -15.43 7.05 3.64
N HIS A 66 -15.25 6.75 4.93
CA HIS A 66 -15.32 5.39 5.46
C HIS A 66 -16.66 4.70 5.20
N THR A 67 -17.76 5.44 5.14
CA THR A 67 -19.10 4.91 4.85
C THR A 67 -19.26 4.39 3.41
N ASP A 68 -18.39 4.80 2.49
CA ASP A 68 -18.34 4.33 1.10
C ASP A 68 -17.45 3.08 0.94
N LEU A 69 -16.86 2.62 2.03
CA LEU A 69 -16.07 1.39 2.06
C LEU A 69 -16.91 0.22 2.59
N ARG A 70 -16.72 -0.94 2.00
CA ARG A 70 -17.24 -2.23 2.48
C ARG A 70 -16.09 -3.13 2.80
N ARG A 71 -16.13 -3.75 3.99
CA ARG A 71 -15.07 -4.64 4.43
C ARG A 71 -15.64 -5.95 4.96
N THR A 72 -15.01 -7.05 4.57
CA THR A 72 -15.22 -8.39 5.13
C THR A 72 -13.90 -8.93 5.67
N VAL A 73 -13.99 -9.70 6.75
CA VAL A 73 -12.86 -10.39 7.37
C VAL A 73 -13.25 -11.86 7.52
N GLU A 74 -12.44 -12.72 6.93
CA GLU A 74 -12.55 -14.17 7.05
C GLU A 74 -11.39 -14.67 7.90
N ALA A 75 -11.69 -15.37 8.99
CA ALA A 75 -10.68 -16.06 9.77
C ALA A 75 -10.25 -17.33 9.01
N ILE A 76 -8.95 -17.44 8.77
CA ILE A 76 -8.35 -18.61 8.14
C ILE A 76 -7.31 -19.22 9.06
N ASP A 77 -6.82 -20.41 8.70
CA ASP A 77 -5.76 -21.05 9.47
C ASP A 77 -4.50 -20.18 9.51
N GLY A 78 -4.00 -19.93 10.73
CA GLY A 78 -2.85 -19.07 10.96
C GLY A 78 -3.05 -17.57 10.70
N GLY A 79 -4.26 -17.08 10.38
CA GLY A 79 -4.43 -15.66 10.09
C GLY A 79 -5.81 -15.20 9.67
N VAL A 80 -5.84 -14.28 8.69
CA VAL A 80 -7.06 -13.73 8.11
C VAL A 80 -6.95 -13.54 6.60
N ARG A 81 -8.10 -13.55 5.94
CA ARG A 81 -8.30 -13.02 4.62
C ARG A 81 -9.28 -11.85 4.71
N THR A 82 -8.91 -10.71 4.19
CA THR A 82 -9.75 -9.51 4.23
C THR A 82 -9.99 -8.98 2.83
N THR A 83 -11.23 -8.53 2.59
CA THR A 83 -11.60 -7.84 1.36
C THR A 83 -12.11 -6.46 1.74
N THR A 84 -11.56 -5.41 1.11
CA THR A 84 -12.04 -4.04 1.27
C THR A 84 -12.33 -3.46 -0.10
N GLU A 85 -13.54 -2.94 -0.30
CA GLU A 85 -14.06 -2.51 -1.59
C GLU A 85 -14.78 -1.17 -1.49
N SER A 86 -14.90 -0.49 -2.62
CA SER A 86 -15.74 0.68 -2.81
C SER A 86 -16.44 0.64 -4.18
N ALA A 87 -17.52 1.38 -4.32
CA ALA A 87 -18.13 1.67 -5.61
C ALA A 87 -17.56 2.94 -6.27
N ALA A 88 -16.82 3.77 -5.52
CA ALA A 88 -16.25 5.02 -5.99
C ALA A 88 -14.84 4.79 -6.56
N PRO A 89 -14.58 5.05 -7.86
CA PRO A 89 -13.30 4.76 -8.50
C PRO A 89 -12.11 5.45 -7.81
N GLU A 90 -12.29 6.68 -7.34
CA GLU A 90 -11.26 7.43 -6.63
C GLU A 90 -10.89 6.80 -5.27
N LEU A 91 -11.85 6.18 -4.58
CA LEU A 91 -11.59 5.46 -3.34
C LEU A 91 -10.94 4.11 -3.60
N ILE A 92 -11.29 3.44 -4.69
CA ILE A 92 -10.60 2.21 -5.11
C ILE A 92 -9.12 2.49 -5.32
N ALA A 93 -8.79 3.51 -6.11
CA ALA A 93 -7.41 3.90 -6.39
C ALA A 93 -6.67 4.31 -5.11
N LEU A 94 -7.32 5.07 -4.23
CA LEU A 94 -6.76 5.52 -2.97
C LEU A 94 -6.48 4.33 -2.02
N LEU A 95 -7.43 3.40 -1.89
CA LEU A 95 -7.29 2.19 -1.08
C LEU A 95 -6.14 1.31 -1.57
N GLN A 96 -6.04 1.10 -2.89
CA GLN A 96 -4.95 0.33 -3.50
C GLN A 96 -3.59 0.99 -3.25
N THR A 97 -3.51 2.31 -3.42
CA THR A 97 -2.30 3.08 -3.15
C THR A 97 -1.91 2.98 -1.67
N HIS A 98 -2.88 3.16 -0.77
CA HIS A 98 -2.66 3.10 0.67
C HIS A 98 -2.09 1.73 1.10
N VAL A 99 -2.74 0.63 0.74
CA VAL A 99 -2.30 -0.71 1.17
C VAL A 99 -0.95 -1.07 0.55
N SER A 100 -0.71 -0.68 -0.72
CA SER A 100 0.59 -0.89 -1.37
C SER A 100 1.71 -0.10 -0.68
N SER A 101 1.44 1.15 -0.26
CA SER A 101 2.38 1.96 0.52
C SER A 101 2.72 1.31 1.86
N MET A 102 1.70 0.82 2.59
CA MET A 102 1.93 0.13 3.87
C MET A 102 2.79 -1.11 3.71
N TYR A 103 2.59 -1.89 2.66
CA TYR A 103 3.44 -3.05 2.38
C TYR A 103 4.85 -2.66 1.96
N SER A 104 5.02 -1.53 1.29
CA SER A 104 6.35 -0.97 1.01
C SER A 104 7.07 -0.59 2.31
N HIS A 105 6.40 0.09 3.23
CA HIS A 105 6.95 0.40 4.55
C HIS A 105 7.36 -0.87 5.33
N LEU A 106 6.52 -1.90 5.35
CA LEU A 106 6.83 -3.19 5.97
C LEU A 106 8.08 -3.85 5.36
N ASN A 107 8.21 -3.83 4.03
CA ASN A 107 9.37 -4.40 3.33
C ASN A 107 10.66 -3.62 3.64
N GLN A 108 10.56 -2.31 3.84
CA GLN A 108 11.67 -1.43 4.20
C GLN A 108 11.95 -1.41 5.71
N ARG A 109 11.12 -2.07 6.52
CA ARG A 109 11.15 -1.99 7.99
C ARG A 109 11.02 -0.57 8.53
N ALA A 110 10.34 0.27 7.77
CA ALA A 110 10.04 1.65 8.11
C ALA A 110 8.75 1.68 8.93
N GLU A 111 8.87 1.56 10.25
CA GLU A 111 7.73 1.39 11.17
C GLU A 111 6.77 2.59 11.08
N VAL A 112 5.52 2.30 10.78
CA VAL A 112 4.39 3.23 10.84
C VAL A 112 3.57 2.87 12.06
N THR A 113 3.48 3.78 13.03
CA THR A 113 2.85 3.51 14.34
C THR A 113 1.53 4.21 14.53
N CYS A 114 1.11 5.04 13.58
CA CYS A 114 -0.08 5.85 13.74
C CYS A 114 -1.35 4.99 13.82
N MET A 115 -2.19 5.29 14.80
CA MET A 115 -3.59 4.89 14.88
C MET A 115 -3.91 3.42 15.11
N SER A 116 -2.91 2.57 15.34
CA SER A 116 -3.11 1.13 15.53
C SER A 116 -2.19 0.59 16.62
N SER A 117 -2.74 -0.14 17.59
CA SER A 117 -1.98 -0.78 18.66
C SER A 117 -1.26 -2.05 18.22
N SER A 118 -1.76 -2.70 17.18
CA SER A 118 -1.20 -3.95 16.64
C SER A 118 -0.06 -3.72 15.64
N LEU A 119 -0.04 -2.59 14.94
CA LEU A 119 0.96 -2.29 13.91
C LEU A 119 2.41 -2.38 14.40
N PRO A 120 2.81 -1.86 15.58
CA PRO A 120 4.18 -2.00 16.06
C PRO A 120 4.64 -3.46 16.14
N THR A 121 3.76 -4.37 16.58
CA THR A 121 4.07 -5.80 16.62
C THR A 121 4.27 -6.37 15.23
N LEU A 122 3.42 -6.02 14.26
CA LEU A 122 3.51 -6.50 12.89
C LEU A 122 4.76 -5.95 12.17
N PHE A 123 5.09 -4.68 12.36
CA PHE A 123 6.29 -4.07 11.77
C PHE A 123 7.58 -4.71 12.29
N ARG A 124 7.71 -4.87 13.61
CA ARG A 124 8.88 -5.48 14.25
C ARG A 124 9.07 -6.95 13.86
N ASN A 125 7.98 -7.63 13.49
CA ASN A 125 8.00 -9.02 13.07
C ASN A 125 7.67 -9.20 11.58
N SER A 126 7.98 -8.21 10.75
CA SER A 126 7.59 -8.17 9.33
C SER A 126 8.06 -9.36 8.49
N THR A 127 9.07 -10.10 8.94
CA THR A 127 9.57 -11.33 8.30
C THR A 127 8.98 -12.62 8.87
N SER A 128 8.17 -12.53 9.94
CA SER A 128 7.62 -13.69 10.66
C SER A 128 6.21 -14.07 10.23
N TYR A 129 5.69 -13.40 9.21
CA TYR A 129 4.39 -13.72 8.63
C TYR A 129 4.37 -13.49 7.11
N ARG A 130 3.51 -14.22 6.45
CA ARG A 130 3.30 -14.12 5.01
C ARG A 130 2.20 -13.08 4.73
N ARG A 131 2.41 -12.31 3.67
CA ARG A 131 1.47 -11.28 3.20
C ARG A 131 1.24 -11.45 1.71
N GLU A 132 -0.01 -11.45 1.31
CA GLU A 132 -0.41 -11.47 -0.08
C GLU A 132 -1.41 -10.35 -0.32
N LEU A 133 -1.11 -9.47 -1.28
CA LEU A 133 -1.98 -8.39 -1.72
C LEU A 133 -2.43 -8.64 -3.14
N THR A 134 -3.74 -8.64 -3.34
CA THR A 134 -4.37 -8.66 -4.66
C THR A 134 -5.15 -7.38 -4.86
N LEU A 135 -4.81 -6.62 -5.89
CA LEU A 135 -5.58 -5.48 -6.35
C LEU A 135 -6.73 -5.99 -7.22
N THR A 136 -7.94 -5.55 -6.93
CA THR A 136 -9.15 -5.95 -7.65
C THR A 136 -9.79 -4.77 -8.34
N ALA A 137 -10.73 -4.99 -9.24
CA ALA A 137 -11.48 -3.91 -9.89
C ALA A 137 -12.30 -3.06 -8.90
N LYS A 138 -12.53 -3.54 -7.67
CA LYS A 138 -13.33 -2.85 -6.65
C LYS A 138 -12.55 -2.44 -5.40
N GLY A 139 -11.28 -2.82 -5.29
CA GLY A 139 -10.48 -2.52 -4.10
C GLY A 139 -9.31 -3.48 -3.92
N VAL A 140 -9.19 -4.09 -2.75
CA VAL A 140 -8.08 -4.97 -2.39
C VAL A 140 -8.55 -6.23 -1.67
N VAL A 141 -7.83 -7.33 -1.88
CA VAL A 141 -7.88 -8.53 -1.05
C VAL A 141 -6.51 -8.72 -0.43
N VAL A 142 -6.48 -8.93 0.88
CA VAL A 142 -5.27 -9.14 1.66
C VAL A 142 -5.38 -10.45 2.40
N THR A 143 -4.35 -11.30 2.29
CA THR A 143 -4.21 -12.53 3.07
C THR A 143 -2.94 -12.43 3.90
N GLU A 144 -3.08 -12.58 5.22
CA GLU A 144 -1.96 -12.53 6.16
C GLU A 144 -2.00 -13.74 7.07
N THR A 145 -0.87 -14.47 7.14
CA THR A 145 -0.78 -15.72 7.92
C THR A 145 0.58 -15.86 8.60
N SER A 146 0.58 -16.48 9.78
CA SER A 146 1.78 -16.86 10.52
C SER A 146 1.58 -18.22 11.18
N THR A 147 2.68 -18.93 11.40
CA THR A 147 2.74 -20.13 12.26
C THR A 147 2.99 -19.76 13.73
N ASP A 148 3.39 -18.53 14.02
CA ASP A 148 3.54 -18.00 15.39
C ASP A 148 2.19 -17.50 15.90
N ALA A 149 1.70 -18.09 17.01
CA ALA A 149 0.41 -17.74 17.59
C ALA A 149 0.29 -16.28 18.04
N ARG A 150 1.40 -15.64 18.47
CA ARG A 150 1.42 -14.24 18.88
C ARG A 150 1.25 -13.33 17.65
N ILE A 151 1.91 -13.67 16.55
CA ILE A 151 1.80 -12.92 15.31
C ILE A 151 0.42 -13.12 14.68
N THR A 152 -0.12 -14.35 14.72
CA THR A 152 -1.51 -14.64 14.30
C THR A 152 -2.51 -13.80 15.10
N SER A 153 -2.30 -13.64 16.41
CA SER A 153 -3.14 -12.77 17.25
C SER A 153 -3.05 -11.31 16.81
N ALA A 154 -1.84 -10.79 16.60
CA ALA A 154 -1.63 -9.41 16.14
C ALA A 154 -2.24 -9.15 14.77
N ILE A 155 -2.16 -10.11 13.83
CA ILE A 155 -2.81 -10.04 12.50
C ILE A 155 -4.33 -9.91 12.67
N ARG A 156 -4.93 -10.74 13.53
CA ARG A 156 -6.38 -10.72 13.78
C ARG A 156 -6.81 -9.44 14.48
N GLU A 157 -6.03 -8.97 15.44
CA GLU A 157 -6.26 -7.70 16.13
C GLU A 157 -6.21 -6.53 15.14
N HIS A 158 -5.20 -6.47 14.28
CA HIS A 158 -5.11 -5.45 13.23
C HIS A 158 -6.30 -5.49 12.28
N ALA A 159 -6.75 -6.67 11.87
CA ALA A 159 -7.94 -6.80 11.03
C ALA A 159 -9.21 -6.27 11.71
N GLN A 160 -9.34 -6.43 13.03
CA GLN A 160 -10.45 -5.86 13.81
C GLN A 160 -10.34 -4.35 13.96
N GLU A 161 -9.14 -3.80 14.22
CA GLU A 161 -8.90 -2.35 14.27
C GLU A 161 -9.32 -1.69 12.96
N VAL A 162 -8.85 -2.23 11.82
CA VAL A 162 -9.20 -1.68 10.49
C VAL A 162 -10.70 -1.81 10.23
N SER A 163 -11.36 -2.88 10.70
CA SER A 163 -12.82 -3.00 10.59
C SER A 163 -13.54 -1.94 11.43
N GLY A 164 -12.99 -1.58 12.58
CA GLY A 164 -13.45 -0.45 13.38
C GLY A 164 -13.32 0.87 12.64
N PHE A 165 -12.20 1.11 11.95
CA PHE A 165 -12.00 2.31 11.15
C PHE A 165 -13.00 2.43 10.00
N VAL A 166 -13.27 1.34 9.30
CA VAL A 166 -14.27 1.31 8.22
C VAL A 166 -15.68 1.53 8.75
N ARG A 167 -16.02 0.98 9.92
CA ARG A 167 -17.36 1.12 10.51
C ARG A 167 -17.59 2.50 11.11
N ASP A 168 -16.64 3.02 11.88
CA ASP A 168 -16.83 4.18 12.77
C ASP A 168 -16.04 5.41 12.33
N GLY A 169 -15.11 5.29 11.36
CA GLY A 169 -14.29 6.39 10.88
C GLY A 169 -13.39 7.01 11.94
N MET A 170 -13.26 8.34 11.94
CA MET A 170 -12.42 9.13 12.86
C MET A 170 -12.65 8.82 14.36
N PRO A 171 -13.88 8.59 14.86
CA PRO A 171 -14.08 8.22 16.26
C PRO A 171 -13.36 6.94 16.67
N ALA A 172 -13.24 5.94 15.80
CA ALA A 172 -12.49 4.72 16.09
C ALA A 172 -10.98 5.00 16.23
N MET A 173 -10.45 5.85 15.36
CA MET A 173 -9.06 6.30 15.42
C MET A 173 -8.76 7.03 16.74
N MET A 174 -9.63 7.95 17.15
CA MET A 174 -9.45 8.70 18.40
C MET A 174 -9.49 7.80 19.63
N ARG A 175 -10.35 6.76 19.65
CA ARG A 175 -10.36 5.77 20.74
C ARG A 175 -9.05 4.99 20.84
N GLY A 176 -8.46 4.60 19.71
CA GLY A 176 -7.16 3.94 19.66
C GLY A 176 -6.02 4.80 20.23
N MET A 177 -6.09 6.12 20.04
CA MET A 177 -5.08 7.06 20.56
C MET A 177 -5.20 7.36 22.05
N MET A 178 -6.41 7.25 22.63
CA MET A 178 -6.67 7.55 24.05
C MET A 178 -6.61 6.32 24.98
N GLY A 179 -6.49 5.13 24.42
CA GLY A 179 -6.49 3.87 25.16
C GLY A 179 -5.10 3.37 25.60
N HIS A 180 -4.10 4.26 25.63
CA HIS A 180 -2.73 3.94 26.08
C HIS A 180 -2.34 4.79 27.28
#